data_c3a3608af1511de507afae3d8df39c4b
#
_entry.id   c3a3608af1511de507afae3d8df39c4b
#
_cell.length_a   1.000
_cell.length_b   1.000
_cell.length_c   1.000
_cell.angle_alpha   90.00
_cell.angle_beta   90.00
_cell.angle_gamma   90.00
#
_symmetry.space_group_name_H-M   'P 1'
#
loop_
_entity.id
_entity.type
_entity.pdbx_description
1 polymer ?
#
loop_
_entity_poly.entity_id
_entity_poly.type
_entity_poly.pdbx_seq_one_letter_code
_entity_poly.pdbx_strand_id
1 'polypeptide(L)'
;MEKKPFVTKEQVEEIVKKYPTPFHIYDEKGIRENARKVKEAFAWNPGFREYFAVKATPNPFLINILREYGCGTDCSSKTELMLSKAIGCKGEEIMFSSNDTPPEEFVYANKLGAIINLDDFTHIDVIDKLIGIPETISCRFNPGGLFSIANSIMDNPGDAKYGFTKEQLIEGFKILKAKGAKNFGIHSFLASNTVTNDYYPSLAKILFELAVEIKNKTGCHIKFINLSGGVGIPYKPDGTPNDILAIGEGVHKVYDEVLVPNGMGDVAIYTEMGRFMMGPYGGLVTRVGNMKHTYKEYIGTDACLSLIHI
;
A
#
# COMPACT_ATOMS: atom_id res chain seq x y z
N MET A 1 10.05 -4.67 -23.66
CA MET A 1 9.12 -3.78 -24.41
C MET A 1 9.63 -2.36 -24.26
N GLU A 2 9.87 -1.64 -25.36
CA GLU A 2 10.38 -0.26 -25.27
C GLU A 2 9.33 0.63 -24.61
N LYS A 3 9.73 1.37 -23.55
CA LYS A 3 8.84 2.32 -22.88
C LYS A 3 8.64 3.53 -23.79
N LYS A 4 7.41 3.75 -24.21
CA LYS A 4 7.03 4.93 -24.98
C LYS A 4 6.38 5.96 -24.06
N PRO A 5 6.72 7.24 -24.16
CA PRO A 5 5.98 8.29 -23.49
C PRO A 5 4.49 8.23 -23.86
N PHE A 6 3.62 8.50 -22.89
CA PHE A 6 2.17 8.56 -23.14
C PHE A 6 1.71 9.89 -23.76
N VAL A 7 2.64 10.83 -23.96
CA VAL A 7 2.44 12.11 -24.66
C VAL A 7 3.49 12.25 -25.75
N THR A 8 3.14 12.91 -26.86
CA THR A 8 4.07 13.26 -27.92
C THR A 8 4.79 14.58 -27.61
N LYS A 9 5.87 14.87 -28.32
CA LYS A 9 6.58 16.14 -28.21
C LYS A 9 5.67 17.33 -28.51
N GLU A 10 4.89 17.22 -29.58
CA GLU A 10 3.96 18.27 -30.02
C GLU A 10 2.89 18.54 -28.96
N GLN A 11 2.36 17.50 -28.32
CA GLN A 11 1.42 17.65 -27.21
C GLN A 11 2.06 18.36 -26.02
N VAL A 12 3.30 18.00 -25.66
CA VAL A 12 4.03 18.69 -24.58
C VAL A 12 4.24 20.17 -24.93
N GLU A 13 4.63 20.49 -26.16
CA GLU A 13 4.85 21.86 -26.61
C GLU A 13 3.55 22.71 -26.52
N GLU A 14 2.40 22.13 -26.85
CA GLU A 14 1.11 22.83 -26.69
C GLU A 14 0.72 23.00 -25.20
N ILE A 15 0.96 21.98 -24.36
CA ILE A 15 0.68 22.06 -22.92
C ILE A 15 1.53 23.15 -22.26
N VAL A 16 2.81 23.21 -22.58
CA VAL A 16 3.77 24.19 -22.03
C VAL A 16 3.40 25.64 -22.35
N LYS A 17 2.69 25.90 -23.45
CA LYS A 17 2.18 27.24 -23.75
C LYS A 17 1.17 27.73 -22.71
N LYS A 18 0.43 26.79 -22.11
CA LYS A 18 -0.63 27.09 -21.15
C LYS A 18 -0.18 26.90 -19.70
N TYR A 19 0.68 25.90 -19.45
CA TYR A 19 1.20 25.55 -18.14
C TYR A 19 2.73 25.60 -18.19
N PRO A 20 3.37 26.60 -17.55
CA PRO A 20 4.82 26.70 -17.55
C PRO A 20 5.46 25.53 -16.80
N THR A 21 6.64 25.09 -17.27
CA THR A 21 7.44 24.08 -16.57
C THR A 21 8.04 24.66 -15.28
N PRO A 22 8.34 23.82 -14.26
CA PRO A 22 8.12 22.38 -14.22
C PRO A 22 6.70 22.00 -13.77
N PHE A 23 6.18 20.87 -14.23
CA PHE A 23 4.90 20.33 -13.76
C PHE A 23 4.85 18.82 -13.90
N HIS A 24 3.97 18.18 -13.09
CA HIS A 24 3.65 16.78 -13.24
C HIS A 24 2.51 16.58 -14.25
N ILE A 25 2.63 15.55 -15.09
CA ILE A 25 1.61 15.13 -16.05
C ILE A 25 1.25 13.68 -15.81
N TYR A 26 -0.03 13.32 -15.93
CA TYR A 26 -0.52 11.98 -15.69
C TYR A 26 -1.37 11.47 -16.85
N ASP A 27 -1.25 10.16 -17.12
CA ASP A 27 -2.09 9.42 -18.07
C ASP A 27 -3.32 8.87 -17.36
N GLU A 28 -4.42 9.61 -17.36
CA GLU A 28 -5.69 9.18 -16.76
C GLU A 28 -6.18 7.87 -17.35
N LYS A 29 -6.06 7.67 -18.67
CA LYS A 29 -6.49 6.44 -19.33
C LYS A 29 -5.71 5.23 -18.79
N GLY A 30 -4.40 5.35 -18.71
CA GLY A 30 -3.52 4.31 -18.16
C GLY A 30 -3.83 4.00 -16.68
N ILE A 31 -4.07 5.03 -15.86
CA ILE A 31 -4.47 4.85 -14.46
C ILE A 31 -5.78 4.06 -14.36
N ARG A 32 -6.79 4.41 -15.16
CA ARG A 32 -8.09 3.72 -15.20
C ARG A 32 -7.98 2.26 -15.66
N GLU A 33 -7.18 2.02 -16.67
CA GLU A 33 -6.92 0.66 -17.18
C GLU A 33 -6.20 -0.19 -16.14
N ASN A 34 -5.22 0.37 -15.43
CA ASN A 34 -4.50 -0.33 -14.37
C ASN A 34 -5.40 -0.65 -13.18
N ALA A 35 -6.23 0.29 -12.74
CA ALA A 35 -7.19 0.06 -11.67
C ALA A 35 -8.17 -1.08 -11.99
N ARG A 36 -8.63 -1.16 -13.25
CA ARG A 36 -9.46 -2.29 -13.72
C ARG A 36 -8.71 -3.62 -13.67
N LYS A 37 -7.46 -3.66 -14.13
CA LYS A 37 -6.64 -4.88 -14.11
C LYS A 37 -6.38 -5.38 -12.69
N VAL A 38 -6.11 -4.47 -11.76
CA VAL A 38 -5.95 -4.84 -10.34
C VAL A 38 -7.23 -5.44 -9.78
N LYS A 39 -8.37 -4.82 -10.06
CA LYS A 39 -9.66 -5.36 -9.65
C LYS A 39 -9.98 -6.72 -10.27
N GLU A 40 -9.63 -6.92 -11.55
CA GLU A 40 -9.76 -8.19 -12.25
C GLU A 40 -8.88 -9.28 -11.64
N ALA A 41 -7.61 -8.97 -11.35
CA ALA A 41 -6.64 -9.90 -10.78
C ALA A 41 -7.10 -10.53 -9.45
N PHE A 42 -7.90 -9.80 -8.68
CA PHE A 42 -8.41 -10.26 -7.38
C PHE A 42 -9.93 -10.45 -7.35
N ALA A 43 -10.60 -10.51 -8.52
CA ALA A 43 -12.05 -10.66 -8.61
C ALA A 43 -12.57 -12.00 -8.01
N TRP A 44 -11.70 -12.99 -7.85
CA TRP A 44 -11.99 -14.26 -7.19
C TRP A 44 -12.28 -14.11 -5.69
N ASN A 45 -11.83 -13.01 -5.05
CA ASN A 45 -12.08 -12.71 -3.64
C ASN A 45 -13.14 -11.60 -3.54
N PRO A 46 -14.39 -11.89 -3.15
CA PRO A 46 -15.47 -10.90 -3.09
C PRO A 46 -15.21 -9.76 -2.11
N GLY A 47 -14.35 -9.99 -1.11
CA GLY A 47 -13.95 -8.99 -0.11
C GLY A 47 -12.76 -8.15 -0.53
N PHE A 48 -12.16 -8.39 -1.70
CA PHE A 48 -10.96 -7.68 -2.13
C PHE A 48 -11.12 -6.16 -2.13
N ARG A 49 -10.11 -5.47 -1.60
CA ARG A 49 -9.99 -4.02 -1.72
C ARG A 49 -8.54 -3.59 -1.86
N GLU A 50 -8.28 -2.77 -2.86
CA GLU A 50 -7.06 -1.98 -2.95
C GLU A 50 -7.23 -0.70 -2.12
N TYR A 51 -6.32 -0.44 -1.20
CA TYR A 51 -6.18 0.82 -0.48
C TYR A 51 -4.99 1.58 -1.07
N PHE A 52 -5.25 2.55 -1.91
CA PHE A 52 -4.17 3.32 -2.53
C PHE A 52 -3.31 4.03 -1.49
N ALA A 53 -2.00 3.76 -1.49
CA ALA A 53 -1.06 4.43 -0.59
C ALA A 53 -0.95 5.92 -0.94
N VAL A 54 -1.59 6.77 -0.13
CA VAL A 54 -1.72 8.22 -0.39
C VAL A 54 -0.37 8.89 -0.56
N LYS A 55 0.64 8.49 0.22
CA LYS A 55 2.02 8.99 0.13
C LYS A 55 2.65 8.88 -1.25
N ALA A 56 2.22 7.93 -2.08
CA ALA A 56 2.79 7.74 -3.41
C ALA A 56 2.43 8.88 -4.37
N THR A 57 1.20 9.40 -4.27
CA THR A 57 0.73 10.54 -5.07
C THR A 57 -0.42 11.21 -4.33
N PRO A 58 -0.15 12.17 -3.42
CA PRO A 58 -1.16 12.79 -2.57
C PRO A 58 -1.98 13.84 -3.34
N ASN A 59 -2.53 13.46 -4.48
CA ASN A 59 -3.32 14.31 -5.34
C ASN A 59 -4.80 13.88 -5.28
N PRO A 60 -5.70 14.73 -4.75
CA PRO A 60 -7.11 14.39 -4.53
C PRO A 60 -7.85 14.01 -5.82
N PHE A 61 -7.51 14.63 -6.96
CA PHE A 61 -8.16 14.32 -8.25
C PHE A 61 -7.78 12.93 -8.74
N LEU A 62 -6.50 12.54 -8.62
CA LEU A 62 -6.03 11.22 -9.04
C LEU A 62 -6.56 10.12 -8.11
N ILE A 63 -6.61 10.37 -6.81
CA ILE A 63 -7.16 9.41 -5.85
C ILE A 63 -8.66 9.20 -6.12
N ASN A 64 -9.40 10.25 -6.47
CA ASN A 64 -10.81 10.12 -6.84
C ASN A 64 -11.03 9.26 -8.08
N ILE A 65 -10.12 9.26 -9.06
CA ILE A 65 -10.17 8.32 -10.19
C ILE A 65 -10.11 6.88 -9.69
N LEU A 66 -9.20 6.56 -8.77
CA LEU A 66 -9.09 5.20 -8.21
C LEU A 66 -10.33 4.81 -7.39
N ARG A 67 -10.94 5.76 -6.67
CA ARG A 67 -12.17 5.53 -5.90
C ARG A 67 -13.35 5.11 -6.79
N GLU A 68 -13.42 5.55 -8.02
CA GLU A 68 -14.45 5.11 -8.99
C GLU A 68 -14.38 3.59 -9.25
N TYR A 69 -13.21 2.97 -9.00
CA TYR A 69 -13.00 1.52 -9.11
C TYR A 69 -13.13 0.76 -7.78
N GLY A 70 -13.51 1.47 -6.71
CA GLY A 70 -13.71 0.88 -5.38
C GLY A 70 -12.46 0.89 -4.49
N CYS A 71 -11.38 1.57 -4.90
CA CYS A 71 -10.20 1.72 -4.06
C CYS A 71 -10.52 2.56 -2.81
N GLY A 72 -9.99 2.14 -1.67
CA GLY A 72 -9.87 2.94 -0.47
C GLY A 72 -8.56 3.74 -0.46
N THR A 73 -8.23 4.32 0.70
CA THR A 73 -6.97 5.04 0.93
C THR A 73 -6.19 4.41 2.08
N ASP A 74 -4.90 4.14 1.87
CA ASP A 74 -3.96 3.84 2.94
C ASP A 74 -3.25 5.13 3.38
N CYS A 75 -3.34 5.45 4.66
CA CYS A 75 -2.82 6.66 5.28
C CYS A 75 -1.76 6.31 6.33
N SER A 76 -0.61 6.96 6.25
CA SER A 76 0.49 6.80 7.21
C SER A 76 0.70 8.03 8.09
N SER A 77 -0.15 9.07 7.96
CA SER A 77 -0.07 10.32 8.72
C SER A 77 -1.42 11.03 8.80
N LYS A 78 -1.50 11.98 9.74
CA LYS A 78 -2.67 12.86 9.89
C LYS A 78 -3.01 13.65 8.62
N THR A 79 -1.98 14.12 7.91
CA THR A 79 -2.19 14.87 6.65
C THR A 79 -2.87 14.02 5.60
N GLU A 80 -2.47 12.75 5.48
CA GLU A 80 -3.10 11.80 4.55
C GLU A 80 -4.55 11.46 4.95
N LEU A 81 -4.82 11.31 6.27
CA LEU A 81 -6.18 11.19 6.79
C LEU A 81 -7.04 12.43 6.47
N MET A 82 -6.48 13.63 6.60
CA MET A 82 -7.17 14.88 6.25
C MET A 82 -7.49 14.94 4.76
N LEU A 83 -6.57 14.53 3.90
CA LEU A 83 -6.78 14.46 2.45
C LEU A 83 -7.87 13.43 2.12
N SER A 84 -7.81 12.24 2.72
CA SER A 84 -8.82 11.20 2.53
C SER A 84 -10.21 11.66 2.94
N LYS A 85 -10.32 12.37 4.07
CA LYS A 85 -11.58 13.02 4.49
C LYS A 85 -12.04 14.07 3.48
N ALA A 86 -11.14 14.91 2.98
CA ALA A 86 -11.48 16.00 2.05
C ALA A 86 -12.04 15.48 0.71
N ILE A 87 -11.60 14.31 0.25
CA ILE A 87 -12.13 13.64 -0.94
C ILE A 87 -13.37 12.78 -0.66
N GLY A 88 -13.87 12.77 0.58
CA GLY A 88 -15.09 12.09 0.97
C GLY A 88 -14.95 10.61 1.35
N CYS A 89 -13.73 10.11 1.61
CA CYS A 89 -13.54 8.78 2.20
C CYS A 89 -14.02 8.76 3.66
N LYS A 90 -14.60 7.65 4.08
CA LYS A 90 -15.13 7.47 5.43
C LYS A 90 -15.13 6.00 5.87
N GLY A 91 -15.02 5.78 7.17
CA GLY A 91 -15.13 4.43 7.71
C GLY A 91 -14.05 3.50 7.18
N GLU A 92 -14.44 2.28 6.89
CA GLU A 92 -13.55 1.23 6.33
C GLU A 92 -13.06 1.50 4.90
N GLU A 93 -13.37 2.66 4.31
CA GLU A 93 -12.69 3.11 3.08
C GLU A 93 -11.28 3.66 3.37
N ILE A 94 -10.93 3.85 4.65
CA ILE A 94 -9.64 4.37 5.09
C ILE A 94 -8.94 3.29 5.91
N MET A 95 -7.73 2.90 5.49
CA MET A 95 -6.76 2.16 6.27
C MET A 95 -5.79 3.16 6.89
N PHE A 96 -5.49 3.04 8.18
CA PHE A 96 -4.50 3.85 8.86
C PHE A 96 -3.36 2.96 9.35
N SER A 97 -2.25 2.94 8.62
CA SER A 97 -1.11 2.03 8.80
C SER A 97 0.18 2.77 9.18
N SER A 98 0.07 3.75 10.07
CA SER A 98 1.23 4.48 10.62
C SER A 98 2.07 3.59 11.53
N ASN A 99 3.39 3.84 11.61
CA ASN A 99 4.32 3.03 12.40
C ASN A 99 4.83 3.73 13.68
N ASP A 100 5.01 5.03 13.64
CA ASP A 100 5.43 5.84 14.79
C ASP A 100 4.34 6.90 15.03
N THR A 101 3.25 6.42 15.63
CA THR A 101 1.97 7.12 15.60
C THR A 101 1.77 8.03 16.78
N PRO A 102 1.71 9.37 16.59
CA PRO A 102 1.31 10.30 17.64
C PRO A 102 -0.11 9.99 18.16
N PRO A 103 -0.36 10.13 19.48
CA PRO A 103 -1.66 9.82 20.09
C PRO A 103 -2.87 10.49 19.41
N GLU A 104 -2.72 11.73 19.00
CA GLU A 104 -3.78 12.49 18.32
C GLU A 104 -4.13 11.96 16.95
N GLU A 105 -3.25 11.22 16.29
CA GLU A 105 -3.52 10.59 15.01
C GLU A 105 -4.42 9.36 15.15
N PHE A 106 -4.25 8.57 16.22
CA PHE A 106 -5.19 7.49 16.55
C PHE A 106 -6.59 8.05 16.84
N VAL A 107 -6.68 9.13 17.59
CA VAL A 107 -7.96 9.79 17.88
C VAL A 107 -8.61 10.29 16.59
N TYR A 108 -7.82 10.87 15.68
CA TYR A 108 -8.35 11.38 14.42
C TYR A 108 -8.79 10.25 13.48
N ALA A 109 -7.98 9.18 13.35
CA ALA A 109 -8.33 8.00 12.56
C ALA A 109 -9.63 7.34 13.06
N ASN A 110 -9.75 7.17 14.39
CA ASN A 110 -10.97 6.64 15.01
C ASN A 110 -12.21 7.52 14.74
N LYS A 111 -12.05 8.84 14.81
CA LYS A 111 -13.14 9.80 14.49
C LYS A 111 -13.62 9.66 13.04
N LEU A 112 -12.77 9.27 12.12
CA LEU A 112 -13.13 9.00 10.72
C LEU A 112 -13.75 7.62 10.53
N GLY A 113 -13.67 6.75 11.55
CA GLY A 113 -14.07 5.34 11.47
C GLY A 113 -13.09 4.49 10.67
N ALA A 114 -11.85 4.97 10.48
CA ALA A 114 -10.82 4.25 9.75
C ALA A 114 -10.46 2.91 10.40
N ILE A 115 -10.06 1.92 9.62
CA ILE A 115 -9.44 0.71 10.14
C ILE A 115 -8.04 1.09 10.64
N ILE A 116 -7.81 0.93 11.94
CA ILE A 116 -6.51 1.19 12.56
C ILE A 116 -5.67 -0.07 12.52
N ASN A 117 -4.47 0.04 11.96
CA ASN A 117 -3.47 -1.01 11.95
C ASN A 117 -2.38 -0.68 12.98
N LEU A 118 -2.30 -1.47 14.05
CA LEU A 118 -1.30 -1.30 15.09
C LEU A 118 0.05 -1.81 14.60
N ASP A 119 1.09 -1.01 14.77
CA ASP A 119 2.44 -1.36 14.37
C ASP A 119 3.25 -2.05 15.49
N ASP A 120 2.89 -1.80 16.74
CA ASP A 120 3.62 -2.31 17.89
C ASP A 120 2.68 -2.77 19.02
N PHE A 121 3.14 -3.74 19.81
CA PHE A 121 2.38 -4.30 20.93
C PHE A 121 1.98 -3.25 21.98
N THR A 122 2.83 -2.25 22.22
CA THR A 122 2.55 -1.17 23.17
C THR A 122 1.42 -0.26 22.73
N HIS A 123 1.12 -0.21 21.43
CA HIS A 123 -0.01 0.56 20.89
C HIS A 123 -1.37 0.07 21.43
N ILE A 124 -1.48 -1.18 21.87
CA ILE A 124 -2.72 -1.72 22.43
C ILE A 124 -3.14 -0.90 23.66
N ASP A 125 -2.23 -0.69 24.60
CA ASP A 125 -2.51 0.09 25.80
C ASP A 125 -2.72 1.59 25.51
N VAL A 126 -2.05 2.10 24.48
CA VAL A 126 -2.20 3.49 24.06
C VAL A 126 -3.62 3.73 23.52
N ILE A 127 -4.06 2.94 22.56
CA ILE A 127 -5.40 3.11 21.96
C ILE A 127 -6.52 2.83 22.95
N ASP A 128 -6.35 1.82 23.81
CA ASP A 128 -7.34 1.50 24.84
C ASP A 128 -7.63 2.69 25.76
N LYS A 129 -6.58 3.41 26.18
CA LYS A 129 -6.70 4.61 27.02
C LYS A 129 -7.27 5.82 26.28
N LEU A 130 -6.97 5.96 24.98
CA LEU A 130 -7.32 7.15 24.21
C LEU A 130 -8.72 7.10 23.61
N ILE A 131 -9.11 5.95 23.06
CA ILE A 131 -10.30 5.78 22.22
C ILE A 131 -11.10 4.53 22.54
N GLY A 132 -10.59 3.66 23.41
CA GLY A 132 -11.08 2.29 23.56
C GLY A 132 -10.66 1.40 22.40
N ILE A 133 -10.92 0.10 22.50
CA ILE A 133 -10.57 -0.83 21.42
C ILE A 133 -11.67 -0.85 20.36
N PRO A 134 -11.36 -0.51 19.08
CA PRO A 134 -12.33 -0.58 17.99
C PRO A 134 -12.82 -2.01 17.74
N GLU A 135 -14.04 -2.14 17.26
CA GLU A 135 -14.63 -3.44 16.89
C GLU A 135 -13.82 -4.14 15.79
N THR A 136 -13.34 -3.38 14.80
CA THR A 136 -12.44 -3.84 13.73
C THR A 136 -11.05 -3.27 13.95
N ILE A 137 -10.04 -4.13 14.10
CA ILE A 137 -8.65 -3.73 14.38
C ILE A 137 -7.69 -4.62 13.61
N SER A 138 -6.60 -4.05 13.13
CA SER A 138 -5.52 -4.76 12.44
C SER A 138 -4.21 -4.64 13.20
N CYS A 139 -3.33 -5.62 13.06
CA CYS A 139 -1.97 -5.57 13.58
C CYS A 139 -0.97 -5.94 12.49
N ARG A 140 0.14 -5.20 12.44
CA ARG A 140 1.25 -5.47 11.53
C ARG A 140 2.10 -6.61 12.07
N PHE A 141 2.30 -7.63 11.26
CA PHE A 141 3.20 -8.74 11.54
C PHE A 141 4.60 -8.48 10.97
N ASN A 142 5.62 -8.79 11.77
CA ASN A 142 7.01 -8.89 11.34
C ASN A 142 7.46 -10.35 11.38
N PRO A 143 7.75 -10.98 10.23
CA PRO A 143 8.18 -12.38 10.19
C PRO A 143 9.62 -12.61 10.66
N GLY A 144 10.36 -11.55 10.97
CA GLY A 144 11.78 -11.66 11.33
C GLY A 144 12.61 -12.24 10.18
N GLY A 145 13.67 -12.97 10.51
CA GLY A 145 14.58 -13.57 9.53
C GLY A 145 14.01 -14.71 8.69
N LEU A 146 12.72 -15.05 8.85
CA LEU A 146 12.06 -16.09 8.06
C LEU A 146 11.73 -15.65 6.62
N PHE A 147 11.78 -14.36 6.34
CA PHE A 147 11.50 -13.80 5.03
C PHE A 147 12.70 -13.02 4.51
N SER A 148 13.27 -13.46 3.40
CA SER A 148 14.35 -12.78 2.71
C SER A 148 13.96 -12.54 1.27
N ILE A 149 13.75 -11.28 0.92
CA ILE A 149 13.73 -10.83 -0.48
C ILE A 149 14.89 -9.85 -0.61
N ALA A 150 15.83 -10.17 -1.48
CA ALA A 150 16.94 -9.30 -1.81
C ALA A 150 16.45 -8.00 -2.44
N ASN A 151 16.19 -7.00 -1.61
CA ASN A 151 15.77 -5.68 -2.02
C ASN A 151 16.59 -4.66 -1.22
N SER A 152 17.37 -3.84 -1.93
CA SER A 152 18.24 -2.81 -1.34
C SER A 152 17.49 -1.58 -0.79
N ILE A 153 16.15 -1.56 -0.87
CA ILE A 153 15.32 -0.40 -0.50
C ILE A 153 14.82 -0.50 0.94
N MET A 154 14.66 -1.70 1.47
CA MET A 154 14.21 -1.95 2.85
C MET A 154 15.16 -2.88 3.59
N ASP A 155 15.26 -2.67 4.89
CA ASP A 155 15.98 -3.55 5.80
C ASP A 155 15.40 -4.97 5.79
N ASN A 156 16.21 -5.96 6.12
CA ASN A 156 15.71 -7.30 6.38
C ASN A 156 14.68 -7.25 7.53
N PRO A 157 13.60 -8.04 7.48
CA PRO A 157 12.58 -8.01 8.54
C PRO A 157 13.11 -8.18 9.96
N GLY A 158 14.22 -8.91 10.14
CA GLY A 158 14.86 -9.06 11.44
C GLY A 158 15.54 -7.79 11.97
N ASP A 159 15.92 -6.88 11.10
CA ASP A 159 16.55 -5.59 11.42
C ASP A 159 15.55 -4.42 11.35
N ALA A 160 14.36 -4.66 10.78
CA ALA A 160 13.34 -3.65 10.59
C ALA A 160 12.57 -3.37 11.90
N LYS A 161 12.27 -2.10 12.15
CA LYS A 161 11.52 -1.64 13.34
C LYS A 161 10.02 -1.94 13.32
N TYR A 162 9.48 -2.46 12.24
CA TYR A 162 8.04 -2.57 11.99
C TYR A 162 7.45 -3.88 12.49
N GLY A 163 6.32 -3.78 13.18
CA GLY A 163 5.40 -4.87 13.40
C GLY A 163 5.67 -5.73 14.66
N PHE A 164 4.68 -6.51 15.00
CA PHE A 164 4.68 -7.47 16.10
C PHE A 164 5.46 -8.73 15.72
N THR A 165 6.19 -9.29 16.66
CA THR A 165 6.63 -10.70 16.53
C THR A 165 5.42 -11.64 16.53
N LYS A 166 5.61 -12.90 16.15
CA LYS A 166 4.50 -13.87 16.14
C LYS A 166 3.89 -14.08 17.54
N GLU A 167 4.72 -14.16 18.56
CA GLU A 167 4.30 -14.33 19.94
C GLU A 167 3.51 -13.11 20.44
N GLN A 168 4.02 -11.91 20.15
CA GLN A 168 3.33 -10.65 20.47
C GLN A 168 2.00 -10.53 19.75
N LEU A 169 1.93 -10.96 18.49
CA LEU A 169 0.70 -10.89 17.70
C LEU A 169 -0.39 -11.81 18.26
N ILE A 170 -0.03 -13.06 18.62
CA ILE A 170 -0.95 -14.03 19.22
C ILE A 170 -1.47 -13.50 20.56
N GLU A 171 -0.59 -12.99 21.42
CA GLU A 171 -0.99 -12.43 22.71
C GLU A 171 -1.79 -11.14 22.56
N GLY A 172 -1.38 -10.27 21.65
CA GLY A 172 -2.09 -9.03 21.32
C GLY A 172 -3.52 -9.28 20.88
N PHE A 173 -3.75 -10.29 20.04
CA PHE A 173 -5.11 -10.62 19.59
C PHE A 173 -5.98 -11.17 20.72
N LYS A 174 -5.43 -11.91 21.68
CA LYS A 174 -6.18 -12.32 22.88
C LYS A 174 -6.59 -11.12 23.72
N ILE A 175 -5.66 -10.18 23.94
CA ILE A 175 -5.91 -8.95 24.70
C ILE A 175 -6.97 -8.10 24.00
N LEU A 176 -6.81 -7.85 22.70
CA LEU A 176 -7.76 -7.06 21.91
C LEU A 176 -9.16 -7.67 21.92
N LYS A 177 -9.25 -9.02 21.79
CA LYS A 177 -10.52 -9.74 21.88
C LYS A 177 -11.16 -9.60 23.26
N ALA A 178 -10.38 -9.75 24.33
CA ALA A 178 -10.87 -9.57 25.70
C ALA A 178 -11.36 -8.14 25.97
N LYS A 179 -10.81 -7.15 25.27
CA LYS A 179 -11.19 -5.74 25.34
C LYS A 179 -12.32 -5.34 24.39
N GLY A 180 -12.88 -6.29 23.61
CA GLY A 180 -14.10 -6.07 22.82
C GLY A 180 -13.95 -6.05 21.32
N ALA A 181 -12.74 -6.21 20.77
CA ALA A 181 -12.56 -6.37 19.32
C ALA A 181 -13.24 -7.66 18.84
N LYS A 182 -13.88 -7.60 17.68
CA LYS A 182 -14.61 -8.73 17.06
C LYS A 182 -14.01 -9.16 15.73
N ASN A 183 -13.54 -8.20 14.94
CA ASN A 183 -12.99 -8.40 13.61
C ASN A 183 -11.51 -8.05 13.61
N PHE A 184 -10.68 -8.99 13.16
CA PHE A 184 -9.24 -8.86 13.19
C PHE A 184 -8.65 -8.84 11.80
N GLY A 185 -7.71 -7.93 11.56
CA GLY A 185 -6.88 -7.89 10.38
C GLY A 185 -5.44 -8.28 10.68
N ILE A 186 -4.80 -8.93 9.72
CA ILE A 186 -3.35 -9.16 9.72
C ILE A 186 -2.76 -8.38 8.57
N HIS A 187 -1.72 -7.61 8.84
CA HIS A 187 -1.02 -6.78 7.86
C HIS A 187 0.48 -7.11 7.89
N SER A 188 1.17 -7.01 6.76
CA SER A 188 2.64 -7.06 6.75
C SER A 188 3.20 -6.32 5.53
N PHE A 189 4.17 -5.43 5.77
CA PHE A 189 4.87 -4.68 4.74
C PHE A 189 6.37 -5.00 4.79
N LEU A 190 6.87 -5.77 3.83
CA LEU A 190 8.21 -6.36 3.87
C LEU A 190 9.14 -5.90 2.76
N ALA A 191 8.62 -5.27 1.72
CA ALA A 191 9.41 -4.86 0.57
C ALA A 191 8.84 -3.61 -0.11
N SER A 192 9.70 -2.96 -0.90
CA SER A 192 9.30 -1.84 -1.76
C SER A 192 9.95 -2.01 -3.12
N ASN A 193 9.20 -1.77 -4.19
CA ASN A 193 9.63 -1.89 -5.58
C ASN A 193 10.17 -3.28 -5.95
N THR A 194 9.47 -4.32 -5.57
CA THR A 194 9.83 -5.69 -5.91
C THR A 194 9.35 -6.03 -7.33
N VAL A 195 10.28 -6.33 -8.23
CA VAL A 195 10.00 -6.63 -9.64
C VAL A 195 10.05 -8.14 -9.85
N THR A 196 9.12 -8.86 -9.22
CA THR A 196 8.87 -10.29 -9.40
C THR A 196 7.41 -10.60 -9.09
N ASN A 197 6.82 -11.54 -9.83
CA ASN A 197 5.46 -11.99 -9.60
C ASN A 197 5.30 -12.86 -8.34
N ASP A 198 6.40 -13.34 -7.76
CA ASP A 198 6.39 -14.28 -6.63
C ASP A 198 6.26 -13.60 -5.26
N TYR A 199 6.41 -12.27 -5.19
CA TYR A 199 6.40 -11.54 -3.91
C TYR A 199 5.10 -11.70 -3.15
N TYR A 200 3.97 -11.34 -3.74
CA TYR A 200 2.67 -11.48 -3.08
C TYR A 200 2.28 -12.93 -2.79
N PRO A 201 2.42 -13.90 -3.71
CA PRO A 201 2.15 -15.30 -3.38
C PRO A 201 2.98 -15.82 -2.20
N SER A 202 4.28 -15.45 -2.12
CA SER A 202 5.15 -15.85 -1.03
C SER A 202 4.75 -15.20 0.30
N LEU A 203 4.43 -13.91 0.29
CA LEU A 203 3.93 -13.18 1.46
C LEU A 203 2.57 -13.74 1.91
N ALA A 204 1.67 -13.98 0.96
CA ALA A 204 0.36 -14.54 1.23
C ALA A 204 0.45 -15.89 1.94
N LYS A 205 1.36 -16.77 1.51
CA LYS A 205 1.57 -18.07 2.18
C LYS A 205 1.90 -17.91 3.66
N ILE A 206 2.84 -17.03 3.98
CA ILE A 206 3.26 -16.76 5.36
C ILE A 206 2.09 -16.21 6.19
N LEU A 207 1.36 -15.22 5.65
CA LEU A 207 0.27 -14.59 6.38
C LEU A 207 -0.96 -15.49 6.52
N PHE A 208 -1.24 -16.34 5.53
CA PHE A 208 -2.36 -17.28 5.59
C PHE A 208 -2.11 -18.41 6.60
N GLU A 209 -0.90 -18.98 6.61
CA GLU A 209 -0.49 -19.96 7.61
C GLU A 209 -0.53 -19.35 9.02
N LEU A 210 -0.06 -18.12 9.19
CA LEU A 210 -0.15 -17.38 10.46
C LEU A 210 -1.61 -17.14 10.88
N ALA A 211 -2.49 -16.76 9.95
CA ALA A 211 -3.90 -16.53 10.23
C ALA A 211 -4.61 -17.79 10.75
N VAL A 212 -4.30 -18.94 10.16
CA VAL A 212 -4.80 -20.26 10.64
C VAL A 212 -4.27 -20.55 12.04
N GLU A 213 -2.99 -20.32 12.32
CA GLU A 213 -2.39 -20.51 13.63
C GLU A 213 -3.06 -19.60 14.69
N ILE A 214 -3.26 -18.32 14.36
CA ILE A 214 -3.92 -17.34 15.26
C ILE A 214 -5.35 -17.75 15.55
N LYS A 215 -6.13 -18.08 14.53
CA LYS A 215 -7.51 -18.57 14.70
C LYS A 215 -7.55 -19.76 15.68
N ASN A 216 -6.68 -20.74 15.48
CA ASN A 216 -6.64 -21.94 16.30
C ASN A 216 -6.22 -21.67 17.75
N LYS A 217 -5.29 -20.75 17.98
CA LYS A 217 -4.76 -20.43 19.32
C LYS A 217 -5.59 -19.43 20.10
N THR A 218 -6.33 -18.55 19.42
CA THR A 218 -7.03 -17.43 20.05
C THR A 218 -8.54 -17.47 19.86
N GLY A 219 -9.02 -18.22 18.88
CA GLY A 219 -10.41 -18.20 18.44
C GLY A 219 -10.85 -16.82 17.89
N CYS A 220 -9.90 -15.98 17.46
CA CYS A 220 -10.21 -14.71 16.80
C CYS A 220 -10.72 -14.95 15.37
N HIS A 221 -11.73 -14.20 14.98
CA HIS A 221 -12.20 -14.19 13.59
C HIS A 221 -11.33 -13.24 12.76
N ILE A 222 -10.58 -13.80 11.80
CA ILE A 222 -9.78 -13.00 10.87
C ILE A 222 -10.70 -12.56 9.73
N LYS A 223 -11.00 -11.26 9.71
CA LYS A 223 -11.88 -10.66 8.70
C LYS A 223 -11.14 -10.38 7.39
N PHE A 224 -9.88 -9.97 7.48
CA PHE A 224 -9.06 -9.68 6.31
C PHE A 224 -7.57 -9.90 6.53
N ILE A 225 -6.87 -10.11 5.44
CA ILE A 225 -5.40 -10.14 5.40
C ILE A 225 -4.93 -9.11 4.39
N ASN A 226 -4.09 -8.18 4.85
CA ASN A 226 -3.56 -7.07 4.07
C ASN A 226 -2.12 -7.38 3.66
N LEU A 227 -1.91 -7.60 2.37
CA LEU A 227 -0.61 -7.85 1.76
C LEU A 227 0.22 -6.56 1.60
N SER A 228 -0.36 -5.40 1.97
CA SER A 228 0.24 -4.08 1.85
C SER A 228 0.68 -3.73 0.42
N GLY A 229 1.76 -2.95 0.28
CA GLY A 229 2.36 -2.59 -1.00
C GLY A 229 3.52 -3.51 -1.38
N GLY A 230 4.49 -2.94 -2.07
CA GLY A 230 5.73 -3.63 -2.42
C GLY A 230 5.84 -4.03 -3.88
N VAL A 231 4.74 -4.28 -4.58
CA VAL A 231 4.74 -4.55 -6.03
C VAL A 231 5.34 -3.35 -6.76
N GLY A 232 6.41 -3.60 -7.48
CA GLY A 232 7.24 -2.60 -8.13
C GLY A 232 6.99 -2.43 -9.61
N ILE A 233 7.74 -1.49 -10.16
CA ILE A 233 7.82 -1.22 -11.59
C ILE A 233 9.28 -1.19 -12.03
N PRO A 234 9.61 -1.63 -13.24
CA PRO A 234 10.95 -1.48 -13.76
C PRO A 234 11.17 -0.02 -14.14
N TYR A 235 12.26 0.58 -13.64
CA TYR A 235 12.67 1.94 -14.06
C TYR A 235 13.51 1.95 -15.32
N LYS A 236 14.24 0.85 -15.59
CA LYS A 236 15.04 0.73 -16.81
C LYS A 236 14.15 0.34 -18.01
N PRO A 237 14.48 0.81 -19.22
CA PRO A 237 13.68 0.50 -20.42
C PRO A 237 13.61 -0.98 -20.76
N ASP A 238 14.65 -1.74 -20.43
CA ASP A 238 14.79 -3.18 -20.68
C ASP A 238 14.20 -4.06 -19.56
N GLY A 239 13.73 -3.47 -18.45
CA GLY A 239 13.16 -4.20 -17.35
C GLY A 239 11.81 -4.84 -17.70
N THR A 240 11.57 -6.02 -17.14
CA THR A 240 10.28 -6.73 -17.29
C THR A 240 9.29 -6.23 -16.23
N PRO A 241 8.11 -5.73 -16.62
CA PRO A 241 7.09 -5.33 -15.67
C PRO A 241 6.47 -6.54 -14.96
N ASN A 242 5.98 -6.32 -13.74
CA ASN A 242 5.14 -7.29 -13.05
C ASN A 242 3.82 -7.51 -13.80
N ASP A 243 3.35 -8.76 -13.79
CA ASP A 243 2.03 -9.14 -14.29
C ASP A 243 1.07 -9.32 -13.12
N ILE A 244 0.19 -8.34 -12.94
CA ILE A 244 -0.75 -8.32 -11.81
C ILE A 244 -1.78 -9.46 -11.88
N LEU A 245 -2.12 -9.96 -13.09
CA LEU A 245 -3.02 -11.09 -13.23
C LEU A 245 -2.35 -12.37 -12.75
N ALA A 246 -1.10 -12.59 -13.14
CA ALA A 246 -0.31 -13.73 -12.65
C ALA A 246 -0.07 -13.65 -11.13
N ILE A 247 0.15 -12.45 -10.57
CA ILE A 247 0.24 -12.23 -9.13
C ILE A 247 -1.07 -12.61 -8.44
N GLY A 248 -2.22 -12.13 -8.95
CA GLY A 248 -3.54 -12.45 -8.41
C GLY A 248 -3.86 -13.94 -8.44
N GLU A 249 -3.54 -14.62 -9.53
CA GLU A 249 -3.66 -16.09 -9.67
C GLU A 249 -2.79 -16.83 -8.65
N GLY A 250 -1.54 -16.37 -8.48
CA GLY A 250 -0.61 -16.96 -7.49
C GLY A 250 -1.14 -16.82 -6.05
N VAL A 251 -1.70 -15.66 -5.69
CA VAL A 251 -2.33 -15.45 -4.37
C VAL A 251 -3.57 -16.32 -4.21
N HIS A 252 -4.41 -16.42 -5.24
CA HIS A 252 -5.62 -17.27 -5.24
C HIS A 252 -5.28 -18.74 -4.97
N LYS A 253 -4.28 -19.25 -5.66
CA LYS A 253 -3.82 -20.64 -5.44
C LYS A 253 -3.44 -20.87 -3.97
N VAL A 254 -2.65 -19.98 -3.38
CA VAL A 254 -2.26 -20.10 -1.97
C VAL A 254 -3.46 -19.96 -1.04
N TYR A 255 -4.44 -19.13 -1.39
CA TYR A 255 -5.69 -18.97 -0.64
C TYR A 255 -6.48 -20.30 -0.58
N ASP A 256 -6.64 -20.95 -1.72
CA ASP A 256 -7.32 -22.24 -1.84
C ASP A 256 -6.57 -23.37 -1.12
N GLU A 257 -5.24 -23.33 -1.14
CA GLU A 257 -4.40 -24.33 -0.48
C GLU A 257 -4.37 -24.19 1.05
N VAL A 258 -4.46 -22.95 1.58
CA VAL A 258 -4.23 -22.69 3.01
C VAL A 258 -5.51 -22.29 3.75
N LEU A 259 -6.24 -21.29 3.25
CA LEU A 259 -7.38 -20.74 4.01
C LEU A 259 -8.65 -21.55 3.85
N VAL A 260 -9.00 -21.95 2.63
CA VAL A 260 -10.24 -22.68 2.34
C VAL A 260 -10.35 -23.99 3.15
N PRO A 261 -9.32 -24.86 3.19
CA PRO A 261 -9.38 -26.11 3.95
C PRO A 261 -9.49 -25.90 5.46
N ASN A 262 -9.10 -24.73 5.96
CA ASN A 262 -9.18 -24.37 7.37
C ASN A 262 -10.46 -23.60 7.73
N GLY A 263 -11.47 -23.58 6.84
CA GLY A 263 -12.73 -22.87 7.06
C GLY A 263 -12.57 -21.36 7.20
N MET A 264 -11.69 -20.79 6.37
CA MET A 264 -11.39 -19.34 6.31
C MET A 264 -11.57 -18.78 4.88
N GLY A 265 -12.44 -19.42 4.09
CA GLY A 265 -12.74 -18.99 2.73
C GLY A 265 -13.56 -17.68 2.62
N ASP A 266 -13.88 -17.05 3.74
CA ASP A 266 -14.55 -15.76 3.86
C ASP A 266 -13.58 -14.59 4.12
N VAL A 267 -12.28 -14.86 4.30
CA VAL A 267 -11.27 -13.84 4.58
C VAL A 267 -11.07 -12.93 3.37
N ALA A 268 -11.23 -11.64 3.58
CA ALA A 268 -10.97 -10.64 2.55
C ALA A 268 -9.46 -10.41 2.33
N ILE A 269 -9.06 -10.15 1.10
CA ILE A 269 -7.69 -9.78 0.76
C ILE A 269 -7.62 -8.29 0.50
N TYR A 270 -6.69 -7.61 1.19
CA TYR A 270 -6.40 -6.19 0.99
C TYR A 270 -4.99 -5.99 0.46
N THR A 271 -4.81 -4.92 -0.30
CA THR A 271 -3.51 -4.47 -0.83
C THR A 271 -3.37 -2.96 -0.66
N GLU A 272 -2.12 -2.46 -0.60
CA GLU A 272 -1.80 -1.03 -0.40
C GLU A 272 -0.77 -0.57 -1.45
N MET A 273 -1.05 -0.83 -2.71
CA MET A 273 -0.14 -0.51 -3.79
C MET A 273 -0.16 1.00 -4.10
N GLY A 274 1.00 1.65 -4.03
CA GLY A 274 1.16 3.04 -4.46
C GLY A 274 1.89 3.11 -5.80
N ARG A 275 3.15 2.68 -5.80
CA ARG A 275 4.03 2.76 -6.97
C ARG A 275 3.47 2.03 -8.19
N PHE A 276 2.96 0.82 -8.02
CA PHE A 276 2.37 0.04 -9.09
C PHE A 276 1.13 0.74 -9.69
N MET A 277 0.33 1.39 -8.85
CA MET A 277 -0.90 2.06 -9.28
C MET A 277 -0.64 3.30 -10.14
N MET A 278 0.37 4.11 -9.80
CA MET A 278 0.57 5.45 -10.39
C MET A 278 1.89 5.62 -11.15
N GLY A 279 2.95 4.92 -10.75
CA GLY A 279 4.30 5.16 -11.24
C GLY A 279 4.47 5.08 -12.76
N PRO A 280 3.86 4.10 -13.47
CA PRO A 280 3.95 4.02 -14.93
C PRO A 280 3.21 5.12 -15.68
N TYR A 281 2.31 5.83 -15.01
CA TYR A 281 1.33 6.74 -15.61
C TYR A 281 1.57 8.21 -15.23
N GLY A 282 2.71 8.52 -14.61
CA GLY A 282 3.10 9.88 -14.25
C GLY A 282 4.46 10.26 -14.85
N GLY A 283 4.66 11.53 -15.12
CA GLY A 283 5.92 12.08 -15.58
C GLY A 283 6.13 13.52 -15.09
N LEU A 284 7.40 13.92 -14.98
CA LEU A 284 7.80 15.30 -14.70
C LEU A 284 8.20 15.95 -16.03
N VAL A 285 7.51 17.02 -16.39
CA VAL A 285 7.85 17.86 -17.54
C VAL A 285 8.72 19.01 -17.05
N THR A 286 9.90 19.15 -17.64
CA THR A 286 10.90 20.13 -17.26
C THR A 286 11.60 20.69 -18.51
N ARG A 287 12.11 21.92 -18.42
CA ARG A 287 12.85 22.56 -19.49
C ARG A 287 14.35 22.49 -19.23
N VAL A 288 15.11 22.17 -20.26
CA VAL A 288 16.57 22.25 -20.22
C VAL A 288 16.99 23.72 -20.25
N GLY A 289 17.68 24.15 -19.20
CA GLY A 289 18.21 25.52 -19.09
C GLY A 289 19.62 25.66 -19.62
N ASN A 290 20.49 24.73 -19.25
CA ASN A 290 21.91 24.76 -19.67
C ASN A 290 22.51 23.35 -19.62
N MET A 291 23.70 23.24 -20.20
CA MET A 291 24.54 22.05 -20.10
C MET A 291 25.87 22.44 -19.42
N LYS A 292 26.34 21.55 -18.55
CA LYS A 292 27.63 21.72 -17.87
C LYS A 292 28.55 20.58 -18.23
N HIS A 293 29.78 20.91 -18.48
CA HIS A 293 30.85 19.99 -18.84
C HIS A 293 31.93 20.08 -17.76
N THR A 294 32.03 19.03 -16.91
CA THR A 294 33.08 18.92 -15.89
C THR A 294 33.75 17.57 -16.04
N TYR A 295 33.83 16.75 -14.98
CA TYR A 295 34.25 15.35 -15.08
C TYR A 295 33.17 14.44 -15.68
N LYS A 296 31.94 14.95 -15.79
CA LYS A 296 30.77 14.32 -16.43
C LYS A 296 29.96 15.40 -17.13
N GLU A 297 29.12 14.94 -18.05
CA GLU A 297 28.09 15.77 -18.68
C GLU A 297 26.88 15.91 -17.77
N TYR A 298 26.39 17.15 -17.61
CA TYR A 298 25.19 17.43 -16.80
C TYR A 298 24.21 18.27 -17.62
N ILE A 299 22.95 17.88 -17.56
CA ILE A 299 21.84 18.67 -18.12
C ILE A 299 21.16 19.38 -16.96
N GLY A 300 21.27 20.72 -16.94
CA GLY A 300 20.55 21.55 -15.98
C GLY A 300 19.11 21.76 -16.42
N THR A 301 18.19 21.58 -15.49
CA THR A 301 16.75 21.74 -15.73
C THR A 301 16.17 22.80 -14.79
N ASP A 302 14.99 23.32 -15.11
CA ASP A 302 14.24 24.21 -14.22
C ASP A 302 13.55 23.49 -13.05
N ALA A 303 13.66 22.15 -12.99
CA ALA A 303 13.23 21.35 -11.86
C ALA A 303 14.37 21.15 -10.85
N CYS A 304 14.07 21.20 -9.56
CA CYS A 304 15.02 20.95 -8.47
C CYS A 304 14.37 20.15 -7.33
N LEU A 305 15.15 19.77 -6.31
CA LEU A 305 14.61 19.06 -5.14
C LEU A 305 13.55 19.86 -4.38
N SER A 306 13.53 21.17 -4.52
CA SER A 306 12.49 22.04 -3.95
C SER A 306 11.13 21.88 -4.62
N LEU A 307 11.02 21.11 -5.69
CA LEU A 307 9.74 20.71 -6.31
C LEU A 307 8.80 19.97 -5.36
N ILE A 308 9.29 19.51 -4.24
CA ILE A 308 8.47 18.96 -3.17
C ILE A 308 7.41 19.97 -2.67
N HIS A 309 7.59 21.25 -2.95
CA HIS A 309 6.68 22.33 -2.56
C HIS A 309 5.77 22.81 -3.72
N ILE A 310 5.82 22.19 -4.89
CA ILE A 310 5.00 22.54 -6.05
C ILE A 310 3.69 21.78 -6.06
#